data_f54cf397438e2237848e89f4e2d9ebe6
#
_entry.id   f54cf397438e2237848e89f4e2d9ebe6
#
_cell.length_a   1.000
_cell.length_b   1.000
_cell.length_c   1.000
_cell.angle_alpha   90.00
_cell.angle_beta   90.00
_cell.angle_gamma   90.00
#
_symmetry.space_group_name_H-M   'P 1'
#
loop_
_entity.id
_entity.type
_entity.pdbx_description
1 polymer ?
#
loop_
_entity_poly.entity_id
_entity_poly.type
_entity_poly.pdbx_seq_one_letter_code
_entity_poly.pdbx_strand_id
1 'polypeptide(L)'
;SLKRGEDVEAFGEKISKKIEELKTEKILILTDMFGGTPSNIVAANLKKHDFKCITGMNLPMLLDALLLRKNEPLEMEQLVEQCLKTGKEGIIDIEKMISEKN
;
A
#
# COMPACT_ATOMS: atom_id res chain seq x y z
N SER A 1 15.38 3.11 -10.82
CA SER A 1 15.71 2.66 -9.48
C SER A 1 16.44 3.72 -8.68
N LEU A 2 16.36 3.64 -7.38
CA LEU A 2 17.04 4.58 -6.51
C LEU A 2 18.54 4.30 -6.45
N LYS A 3 19.34 5.33 -6.57
CA LYS A 3 20.76 5.23 -6.28
C LYS A 3 20.91 5.23 -4.77
N ARG A 4 22.01 4.67 -4.30
CA ARG A 4 22.26 4.63 -2.87
C ARG A 4 22.64 6.01 -2.35
N GLY A 5 22.39 6.24 -1.07
CA GLY A 5 22.76 7.47 -0.40
C GLY A 5 21.82 8.61 -0.69
N GLU A 6 22.24 9.57 -1.51
CA GLU A 6 21.50 10.79 -1.75
C GLU A 6 20.09 10.56 -2.27
N ASP A 7 19.93 9.62 -3.20
CA ASP A 7 18.60 9.35 -3.79
C ASP A 7 17.63 8.76 -2.75
N VAL A 8 18.13 7.91 -1.89
CA VAL A 8 17.33 7.32 -0.81
C VAL A 8 16.89 8.40 0.17
N GLU A 9 17.82 9.27 0.56
CA GLU A 9 17.52 10.35 1.49
C GLU A 9 16.51 11.33 0.88
N ALA A 10 16.72 11.69 -0.38
CA ALA A 10 15.80 12.58 -1.10
C ALA A 10 14.41 11.95 -1.23
N PHE A 11 14.34 10.65 -1.49
CA PHE A 11 13.08 9.94 -1.58
C PHE A 11 12.35 9.94 -0.24
N GLY A 12 13.10 9.69 0.85
CA GLY A 12 12.53 9.73 2.20
C GLY A 12 11.97 11.11 2.54
N GLU A 13 12.67 12.16 2.15
CA GLU A 13 12.21 13.52 2.39
C GLU A 13 10.93 13.83 1.61
N LYS A 14 10.84 13.36 0.38
CA LYS A 14 9.63 13.55 -0.44
C LYS A 14 8.44 12.85 0.17
N ILE A 15 8.62 11.62 0.68
CA ILE A 15 7.54 10.88 1.31
C ILE A 15 7.09 11.59 2.58
N SER A 16 8.03 11.99 3.43
CA SER A 16 7.72 12.70 4.67
C SER A 16 6.98 14.00 4.39
N LYS A 17 7.43 14.74 3.39
CA LYS A 17 6.79 16.00 3.00
C LYS A 17 5.37 15.76 2.52
N LYS A 18 5.17 14.72 1.70
CA LYS A 18 3.84 14.41 1.18
C LYS A 18 2.89 14.01 2.29
N ILE A 19 3.36 13.20 3.24
CA ILE A 19 2.55 12.80 4.40
C ILE A 19 2.20 14.04 5.22
N GLU A 20 3.15 14.94 5.42
CA GLU A 20 2.90 16.19 6.16
C GLU A 20 1.87 17.06 5.45
N GLU A 21 1.95 17.16 4.12
CA GLU A 21 0.96 17.90 3.34
C GLU A 21 -0.45 17.33 3.48
N LEU A 22 -0.55 16.02 3.66
CA LEU A 22 -1.82 15.30 3.74
C LEU A 22 -2.24 14.97 5.18
N LYS A 23 -1.58 15.55 6.17
CA LYS A 23 -1.79 15.15 7.58
C LYS A 23 -3.21 15.28 8.09
N THR A 24 -4.04 16.11 7.45
CA THR A 24 -5.45 16.22 7.81
C THR A 24 -6.33 15.22 7.08
N GLU A 25 -5.75 14.47 6.17
CA GLU A 25 -6.45 13.47 5.38
C GLU A 25 -6.22 12.08 5.95
N LYS A 26 -7.09 11.16 5.60
CA LYS A 26 -6.87 9.74 5.89
C LYS A 26 -5.99 9.19 4.77
N ILE A 27 -4.84 8.65 5.14
CA ILE A 27 -3.82 8.24 4.17
C ILE A 27 -3.67 6.72 4.16
N LEU A 28 -3.74 6.13 2.97
CA LEU A 28 -3.38 4.74 2.75
C LEU A 28 -2.24 4.70 1.73
N ILE A 29 -1.13 4.09 2.12
CA ILE A 29 0.03 3.92 1.26
C ILE A 29 0.09 2.46 0.80
N LEU A 30 0.26 2.27 -0.51
CA LEU A 30 0.43 0.94 -1.08
C LEU A 30 1.83 0.85 -1.68
N THR A 31 2.56 -0.21 -1.31
CA THR A 31 3.89 -0.47 -1.85
C THR A 31 3.91 -1.85 -2.48
N ASP A 32 4.83 -2.06 -3.43
CA ASP A 32 4.87 -3.33 -4.17
C ASP A 32 5.68 -4.41 -3.47
N MET A 33 6.59 -4.06 -2.57
CA MET A 33 7.37 -5.07 -1.87
C MET A 33 7.73 -4.63 -0.46
N PHE A 34 7.95 -5.62 0.39
CA PHE A 34 8.38 -5.40 1.76
C PHE A 34 9.89 -5.59 1.86
N GLY A 35 10.51 -4.80 2.72
CA GLY A 35 11.94 -4.90 2.96
C GLY A 35 12.72 -3.83 2.21
N GLY A 36 13.99 -3.70 2.56
CA GLY A 36 14.86 -2.71 1.96
C GLY A 36 14.53 -1.28 2.37
N THR A 37 15.10 -0.35 1.65
CA THR A 37 15.04 1.06 2.00
C THR A 37 13.65 1.67 1.98
N PRO A 38 12.81 1.40 0.98
CA PRO A 38 11.44 1.97 1.00
C PRO A 38 10.65 1.57 2.22
N SER A 39 10.76 0.31 2.66
CA SER A 39 10.08 -0.14 3.88
C SER A 39 10.59 0.56 5.12
N ASN A 40 11.90 0.78 5.19
CA ASN A 40 12.49 1.48 6.33
C ASN A 40 12.01 2.92 6.41
N ILE A 41 11.87 3.57 5.26
CA ILE A 41 11.37 4.94 5.19
C ILE A 41 9.93 5.01 5.69
N VAL A 42 9.09 4.09 5.24
CA VAL A 42 7.69 4.03 5.68
C VAL A 42 7.63 3.78 7.19
N ALA A 43 8.41 2.81 7.69
CA ALA A 43 8.42 2.50 9.12
C ALA A 43 8.83 3.71 9.96
N ALA A 44 9.83 4.45 9.50
CA ALA A 44 10.28 5.66 10.22
C ALA A 44 9.16 6.72 10.27
N ASN A 45 8.40 6.86 9.18
CA ASN A 45 7.32 7.83 9.13
C ASN A 45 6.12 7.43 9.99
N LEU A 46 5.88 6.12 10.19
CA LEU A 46 4.82 5.66 11.08
C LEU A 46 4.98 6.12 12.51
N LYS A 47 6.22 6.41 12.92
CA LYS A 47 6.48 6.93 14.26
C LYS A 47 6.09 8.40 14.41
N LYS A 48 5.99 9.13 13.30
CA LYS A 48 5.75 10.57 13.30
C LYS A 48 4.35 10.95 12.81
N HIS A 49 3.76 10.11 11.99
CA HIS A 49 2.50 10.42 11.29
C HIS A 49 1.54 9.24 11.39
N ASP A 50 0.25 9.55 11.31
CA ASP A 50 -0.80 8.54 11.35
C ASP A 50 -1.25 8.21 9.92
N PHE A 51 -0.98 6.98 9.50
CA PHE A 51 -1.42 6.49 8.19
C PHE A 51 -1.44 4.97 8.21
N LYS A 52 -2.03 4.38 7.17
CA LYS A 52 -1.98 2.92 6.98
C LYS A 52 -1.11 2.62 5.78
N CYS A 53 -0.46 1.46 5.80
CA CYS A 53 0.41 1.04 4.70
C CYS A 53 0.25 -0.46 4.47
N ILE A 54 0.08 -0.84 3.21
CA ILE A 54 0.03 -2.24 2.80
C ILE A 54 1.18 -2.49 1.83
N THR A 55 1.92 -3.57 2.04
CA THR A 55 2.99 -3.99 1.14
C THR A 55 2.49 -5.12 0.23
N GLY A 56 3.23 -5.38 -0.83
CA GLY A 56 2.87 -6.44 -1.76
C GLY A 56 1.65 -6.12 -2.59
N MET A 57 1.45 -4.85 -2.91
CA MET A 57 0.29 -4.44 -3.69
C MET A 57 0.28 -5.13 -5.06
N ASN A 58 -0.92 -5.39 -5.56
CA ASN A 58 -1.12 -5.89 -6.91
C ASN A 58 -2.27 -5.11 -7.54
N LEU A 59 -2.51 -5.34 -8.82
CA LEU A 59 -3.52 -4.57 -9.54
C LEU A 59 -4.93 -4.73 -8.95
N PRO A 60 -5.40 -5.93 -8.60
CA PRO A 60 -6.72 -6.06 -7.97
C PRO A 60 -6.85 -5.21 -6.69
N MET A 61 -5.83 -5.21 -5.85
CA MET A 61 -5.83 -4.40 -4.64
C MET A 61 -5.92 -2.91 -4.96
N LEU A 62 -5.11 -2.45 -5.92
CA LEU A 62 -5.09 -1.04 -6.29
C LEU A 62 -6.43 -0.59 -6.83
N LEU A 63 -7.03 -1.38 -7.72
CA LEU A 63 -8.34 -1.07 -8.29
C LEU A 63 -9.40 -0.99 -7.19
N ASP A 64 -9.37 -1.94 -6.27
CA ASP A 64 -10.31 -1.98 -5.16
C ASP A 64 -10.17 -0.73 -4.27
N ALA A 65 -8.94 -0.37 -3.95
CA ALA A 65 -8.68 0.82 -3.14
C ALA A 65 -9.22 2.09 -3.81
N LEU A 66 -8.98 2.22 -5.12
CA LEU A 66 -9.44 3.39 -5.87
C LEU A 66 -10.96 3.48 -5.93
N LEU A 67 -11.64 2.36 -6.03
CA LEU A 67 -13.09 2.32 -6.07
C LEU A 67 -13.70 2.53 -4.69
N LEU A 68 -13.17 1.85 -3.69
CA LEU A 68 -13.76 1.86 -2.34
C LEU A 68 -13.49 3.15 -1.57
N ARG A 69 -12.40 3.84 -1.87
CA ARG A 69 -12.07 5.09 -1.14
C ARG A 69 -13.17 6.13 -1.24
N LYS A 70 -14.00 6.03 -2.26
CA LYS A 70 -15.10 6.97 -2.50
C LYS A 70 -16.41 6.55 -1.85
N ASN A 71 -16.45 5.34 -1.30
CA ASN A 71 -17.67 4.83 -0.68
C ASN A 71 -17.73 5.23 0.77
N GLU A 72 -18.74 5.95 1.12
CA GLU A 72 -19.01 6.27 2.52
C GLU A 72 -20.15 5.38 3.01
N PRO A 73 -20.12 4.97 4.25
CA PRO A 73 -19.21 5.37 5.34
C PRO A 73 -18.06 4.39 5.61
N LEU A 74 -17.38 3.89 4.62
CA LEU A 74 -16.31 2.90 4.82
C LEU A 74 -15.18 3.48 5.67
N GLU A 75 -14.87 2.81 6.77
CA GLU A 75 -13.79 3.20 7.65
C GLU A 75 -12.44 2.75 7.10
N MET A 76 -11.37 3.43 7.51
CA MET A 76 -10.02 3.08 7.04
C MET A 76 -9.66 1.62 7.34
N GLU A 77 -10.02 1.12 8.51
CA GLU A 77 -9.75 -0.27 8.85
C GLU A 77 -10.47 -1.24 7.94
N GLN A 78 -11.71 -0.92 7.56
CA GLN A 78 -12.48 -1.73 6.63
C GLN A 78 -11.88 -1.67 5.23
N LEU A 79 -11.40 -0.51 4.83
CA LEU A 79 -10.73 -0.35 3.54
C LEU A 79 -9.46 -1.21 3.48
N VAL A 80 -8.65 -1.17 4.53
CA VAL A 80 -7.42 -1.98 4.60
C VAL A 80 -7.76 -3.47 4.53
N GLU A 81 -8.74 -3.93 5.30
CA GLU A 81 -9.16 -5.33 5.30
C GLU A 81 -9.62 -5.78 3.92
N GLN A 82 -10.43 -4.96 3.27
CA GLN A 82 -10.94 -5.29 1.95
C GLN A 82 -9.82 -5.34 0.91
N CYS A 83 -8.90 -4.40 0.97
CA CYS A 83 -7.74 -4.38 0.07
C CYS A 83 -6.87 -5.62 0.26
N LEU A 84 -6.62 -6.01 1.50
CA LEU A 84 -5.85 -7.21 1.78
C LEU A 84 -6.54 -8.45 1.23
N LYS A 85 -7.83 -8.56 1.43
CA LYS A 85 -8.61 -9.69 0.93
C LYS A 85 -8.56 -9.76 -0.60
N THR A 86 -8.87 -8.66 -1.26
CA THR A 86 -8.87 -8.61 -2.72
C THR A 86 -7.49 -8.88 -3.29
N GLY A 87 -6.46 -8.33 -2.67
CA GLY A 87 -5.09 -8.56 -3.13
C GLY A 87 -4.68 -10.02 -3.02
N LYS A 88 -4.99 -10.66 -1.91
CA LYS A 88 -4.68 -12.08 -1.72
C LYS A 88 -5.44 -12.96 -2.69
N GLU A 89 -6.71 -12.68 -2.90
CA GLU A 89 -7.56 -13.44 -3.81
C GLU A 89 -7.17 -13.25 -5.27
N GLY A 90 -6.46 -12.19 -5.58
CA GLY A 90 -5.98 -11.90 -6.93
C GLY A 90 -4.75 -12.70 -7.34
N ILE A 91 -4.13 -13.42 -6.40
CA ILE A 91 -2.95 -14.23 -6.69
C ILE A 91 -3.44 -15.65 -6.98
N ILE A 92 -3.44 -16.04 -8.25
CA ILE A 92 -4.10 -17.26 -8.71
C ILE A 92 -3.16 -18.08 -9.59
N ASP A 93 -3.06 -19.36 -9.29
CA ASP A 93 -2.46 -20.34 -10.20
C ASP A 93 -3.58 -20.78 -11.15
N ILE A 94 -3.55 -20.29 -12.37
CA ILE A 94 -4.63 -20.51 -13.33
C ILE A 94 -4.80 -21.98 -13.67
N GLU A 95 -3.72 -22.70 -13.88
CA GLU A 95 -3.79 -24.12 -14.20
C GLU A 95 -4.46 -24.90 -13.07
N LYS A 96 -4.02 -24.63 -11.85
CA LYS A 96 -4.58 -25.32 -10.68
C LYS A 96 -6.06 -24.99 -10.51
N MET A 97 -6.42 -23.73 -10.69
CA MET A 97 -7.81 -23.31 -10.59
C MET A 97 -8.70 -24.04 -11.60
N ILE A 98 -8.25 -24.14 -12.84
CA ILE A 98 -9.01 -24.84 -13.90
C ILE A 98 -9.11 -26.33 -13.59
N SER A 99 -8.01 -26.96 -13.15
CA SER A 99 -7.98 -28.38 -12.82
C SER A 99 -8.95 -28.72 -11.70
N GLU A 100 -9.02 -27.89 -10.68
CA GLU A 100 -9.90 -28.12 -9.55
C GLU A 100 -11.39 -28.00 -9.90
N LYS A 101 -11.71 -27.19 -10.90
CA LYS A 101 -13.10 -27.04 -11.35
C LYS A 101 -13.58 -28.17 -12.24
N ASN A 102 -12.66 -28.87 -12.87
CA ASN A 102 -12.99 -30.00 -13.73
C ASN A 102 -12.86 -31.32 -12.98
#